data_f126d99cc9ea99a6d9688d06155fad3c
#
_entry.id   f126d99cc9ea99a6d9688d06155fad3c
#
_cell.length_a   1.000
_cell.length_b   1.000
_cell.length_c   1.000
_cell.angle_alpha   90.00
_cell.angle_beta   90.00
_cell.angle_gamma   90.00
#
_symmetry.space_group_name_H-M   'P 1'
#
loop_
_entity.id
_entity.type
_entity.pdbx_description
1 polymer ?
#
loop_
_entity_poly.entity_id
_entity_poly.type
_entity_poly.pdbx_seq_one_letter_code
_entity_poly.pdbx_strand_id
1 'polypeptide(L)'
;MKTKEIQELYQIKLHSMDTILHQISLMDQVENEQELSEIIHSLLQAIGNYTGADRVYVFDWETDQKDSLSNAFEWCADGVAPEIDNLQAIPVSSMPNWVKRFENKEVIVIHDLEATKNSEPEEYELLKTQEICSLIAVPIYANHQMNGFIGVDNPDLRQNEISITLLSDVGGHLGCVRENLKSTVLLKKALDEATKRAGIIAAIAT
;
A
#
# COMPACT_ATOMS: atom_id res chain seq x y z
N MET A 1 -25.49 -6.00 -26.94
CA MET A 1 -24.59 -5.03 -26.32
C MET A 1 -24.31 -5.42 -24.87
N LYS A 2 -25.25 -5.35 -23.93
CA LYS A 2 -25.01 -5.66 -22.50
C LYS A 2 -24.30 -6.99 -22.19
N THR A 3 -24.58 -8.08 -22.92
CA THR A 3 -23.96 -9.41 -22.66
C THR A 3 -22.46 -9.44 -23.00
N LYS A 4 -22.05 -8.76 -24.07
CA LYS A 4 -20.65 -8.68 -24.50
C LYS A 4 -19.82 -7.83 -23.52
N GLU A 5 -20.37 -6.69 -23.11
CA GLU A 5 -19.75 -5.80 -22.12
C GLU A 5 -19.56 -6.50 -20.76
N ILE A 6 -20.55 -7.29 -20.32
CA ILE A 6 -20.46 -8.08 -19.09
C ILE A 6 -19.36 -9.16 -19.22
N GLN A 7 -19.27 -9.82 -20.36
CA GLN A 7 -18.23 -10.81 -20.61
C GLN A 7 -16.83 -10.19 -20.62
N GLU A 8 -16.66 -9.05 -21.26
CA GLU A 8 -15.39 -8.30 -21.28
C GLU A 8 -14.97 -7.87 -19.85
N LEU A 9 -15.88 -7.30 -19.07
CA LEU A 9 -15.62 -6.95 -17.68
C LEU A 9 -15.23 -8.16 -16.83
N TYR A 10 -15.92 -9.29 -17.02
CA TYR A 10 -15.59 -10.53 -16.30
C TYR A 10 -14.20 -11.03 -16.64
N GLN A 11 -13.79 -10.99 -17.93
CA GLN A 11 -12.45 -11.39 -18.36
C GLN A 11 -11.38 -10.47 -17.80
N ILE A 12 -11.61 -9.15 -17.74
CA ILE A 12 -10.70 -8.18 -17.11
C ILE A 12 -10.50 -8.54 -15.64
N LYS A 13 -11.57 -8.75 -14.88
CA LYS A 13 -11.48 -9.10 -13.45
C LYS A 13 -10.76 -10.42 -13.22
N LEU A 14 -11.02 -11.43 -14.04
CA LEU A 14 -10.36 -12.73 -13.94
C LEU A 14 -8.84 -12.59 -14.20
N HIS A 15 -8.47 -11.91 -15.27
CA HIS A 15 -7.07 -11.66 -15.60
C HIS A 15 -6.37 -10.83 -14.51
N SER A 16 -7.04 -9.82 -13.98
CA SER A 16 -6.50 -9.00 -12.88
C SER A 16 -6.26 -9.84 -11.62
N MET A 17 -7.18 -10.73 -11.26
CA MET A 17 -7.01 -11.63 -10.12
C MET A 17 -5.83 -12.60 -10.34
N ASP A 18 -5.69 -13.18 -11.52
CA ASP A 18 -4.55 -14.04 -11.87
C ASP A 18 -3.23 -13.25 -11.74
N THR A 19 -3.21 -12.00 -12.20
CA THR A 19 -2.05 -11.12 -12.08
C THR A 19 -1.74 -10.83 -10.61
N ILE A 20 -2.74 -10.49 -9.79
CA ILE A 20 -2.55 -10.24 -8.35
C ILE A 20 -1.93 -11.45 -7.66
N LEU A 21 -2.46 -12.64 -7.87
CA LEU A 21 -1.93 -13.87 -7.28
C LEU A 21 -0.50 -14.16 -7.74
N HIS A 22 -0.20 -13.90 -9.01
CA HIS A 22 1.15 -14.04 -9.54
C HIS A 22 2.13 -13.04 -8.90
N GLN A 23 1.75 -11.77 -8.79
CA GLN A 23 2.60 -10.74 -8.14
C GLN A 23 2.85 -11.05 -6.67
N ILE A 24 1.84 -11.51 -5.93
CA ILE A 24 2.01 -11.97 -4.54
C ILE A 24 3.05 -13.11 -4.47
N SER A 25 2.97 -14.08 -5.39
CA SER A 25 3.94 -15.18 -5.42
C SER A 25 5.37 -14.71 -5.76
N LEU A 26 5.52 -13.67 -6.58
CA LEU A 26 6.83 -13.10 -6.90
C LEU A 26 7.42 -12.32 -5.72
N MET A 27 6.59 -11.67 -4.89
CA MET A 27 7.06 -10.97 -3.68
C MET A 27 7.85 -11.86 -2.74
N ASP A 28 7.53 -13.16 -2.64
CA ASP A 28 8.26 -14.11 -1.79
C ASP A 28 9.70 -14.37 -2.27
N GLN A 29 10.03 -13.98 -3.48
CA GLN A 29 11.30 -14.28 -4.13
C GLN A 29 12.19 -13.05 -4.29
N VAL A 30 11.72 -11.86 -3.89
CA VAL A 30 12.47 -10.61 -4.04
C VAL A 30 13.71 -10.60 -3.15
N GLU A 31 14.80 -10.06 -3.69
CA GLU A 31 16.07 -9.93 -2.98
C GLU A 31 16.41 -8.49 -2.60
N ASN A 32 15.70 -7.52 -3.18
CA ASN A 32 15.96 -6.09 -2.97
C ASN A 32 14.70 -5.22 -3.18
N GLU A 33 14.79 -3.96 -2.72
CA GLU A 33 13.70 -2.99 -2.79
C GLU A 33 13.31 -2.60 -4.22
N GLN A 34 14.24 -2.65 -5.18
CA GLN A 34 13.93 -2.31 -6.56
C GLN A 34 13.03 -3.35 -7.20
N GLU A 35 13.34 -4.64 -7.02
CA GLU A 35 12.48 -5.74 -7.48
C GLU A 35 11.10 -5.67 -6.85
N LEU A 36 11.03 -5.39 -5.54
CA LEU A 36 9.76 -5.21 -4.84
C LEU A 36 8.96 -4.04 -5.42
N SER A 37 9.61 -2.92 -5.72
CA SER A 37 8.98 -1.74 -6.31
C SER A 37 8.32 -2.06 -7.66
N GLU A 38 8.99 -2.80 -8.55
CA GLU A 38 8.46 -3.21 -9.85
C GLU A 38 7.22 -4.09 -9.70
N ILE A 39 7.25 -5.03 -8.74
CA ILE A 39 6.12 -5.89 -8.41
C ILE A 39 4.95 -5.07 -7.87
N ILE A 40 5.20 -4.12 -6.96
CA ILE A 40 4.16 -3.25 -6.38
C ILE A 40 3.44 -2.47 -7.49
N HIS A 41 4.15 -1.86 -8.44
CA HIS A 41 3.50 -1.12 -9.53
C HIS A 41 2.55 -2.01 -10.36
N SER A 42 2.99 -3.20 -10.73
CA SER A 42 2.16 -4.17 -11.45
C SER A 42 0.95 -4.63 -10.62
N LEU A 43 1.14 -4.81 -9.31
CA LEU A 43 0.11 -5.21 -8.37
C LEU A 43 -0.96 -4.12 -8.22
N LEU A 44 -0.56 -2.85 -8.04
CA LEU A 44 -1.51 -1.74 -7.91
C LEU A 44 -2.36 -1.59 -9.17
N GLN A 45 -1.76 -1.71 -10.36
CA GLN A 45 -2.51 -1.73 -11.63
C GLN A 45 -3.55 -2.85 -11.67
N ALA A 46 -3.16 -4.06 -11.27
CA ALA A 46 -4.07 -5.20 -11.27
C ALA A 46 -5.20 -5.04 -10.26
N ILE A 47 -4.92 -4.47 -9.06
CA ILE A 47 -5.94 -4.13 -8.06
C ILE A 47 -6.90 -3.07 -8.61
N GLY A 48 -6.40 -2.01 -9.24
CA GLY A 48 -7.23 -0.96 -9.84
C GLY A 48 -8.18 -1.51 -10.89
N ASN A 49 -7.69 -2.32 -11.82
CA ASN A 49 -8.50 -2.99 -12.84
C ASN A 49 -9.53 -3.94 -12.24
N TYR A 50 -9.20 -4.66 -11.15
CA TYR A 50 -10.11 -5.57 -10.46
C TYR A 50 -11.22 -4.83 -9.73
N THR A 51 -10.87 -3.80 -8.97
CA THR A 51 -11.80 -3.02 -8.14
C THR A 51 -12.58 -1.98 -8.95
N GLY A 52 -12.11 -1.63 -10.15
CA GLY A 52 -12.64 -0.53 -10.95
C GLY A 52 -12.35 0.84 -10.33
N ALA A 53 -11.25 0.94 -9.58
CA ALA A 53 -10.86 2.16 -8.88
C ALA A 53 -10.21 3.18 -9.84
N ASP A 54 -10.30 4.46 -9.48
CA ASP A 54 -9.61 5.55 -10.16
C ASP A 54 -8.13 5.58 -9.79
N ARG A 55 -7.79 5.35 -8.51
CA ARG A 55 -6.42 5.28 -7.98
C ARG A 55 -6.26 4.10 -7.03
N VAL A 56 -5.05 3.56 -6.98
CA VAL A 56 -4.60 2.60 -5.98
C VAL A 56 -3.24 3.06 -5.47
N TYR A 57 -3.07 3.11 -4.17
CA TYR A 57 -1.87 3.70 -3.57
C TYR A 57 -1.41 2.96 -2.32
N VAL A 58 -0.12 3.14 -2.01
CA VAL A 58 0.50 2.70 -0.75
C VAL A 58 1.12 3.91 -0.08
N PHE A 59 0.72 4.17 1.16
CA PHE A 59 1.34 5.16 2.03
C PHE A 59 2.28 4.49 3.02
N ASP A 60 3.44 5.07 3.19
CA ASP A 60 4.46 4.65 4.15
C ASP A 60 4.74 5.76 5.16
N TRP A 61 5.23 5.39 6.35
CA TRP A 61 5.76 6.35 7.29
C TRP A 61 7.01 7.02 6.71
N GLU A 62 7.05 8.36 6.77
CA GLU A 62 8.20 9.13 6.29
C GLU A 62 9.40 8.98 7.22
N THR A 63 9.15 8.88 8.51
CA THR A 63 10.18 8.81 9.55
C THR A 63 9.89 7.71 10.57
N ASP A 64 10.92 7.31 11.33
CA ASP A 64 10.79 6.38 12.45
C ASP A 64 9.92 6.96 13.59
N GLN A 65 9.76 8.29 13.68
CA GLN A 65 8.89 8.97 14.65
C GLN A 65 7.41 8.79 14.34
N LYS A 66 7.08 8.38 13.11
CA LYS A 66 5.71 8.14 12.65
C LYS A 66 4.79 9.36 12.82
N ASP A 67 5.32 10.54 12.50
CA ASP A 67 4.64 11.84 12.57
C ASP A 67 4.06 12.29 11.24
N SER A 68 4.49 11.69 10.14
CA SER A 68 4.04 11.97 8.78
C SER A 68 4.05 10.72 7.90
N LEU A 69 3.17 10.72 6.90
CA LEU A 69 3.00 9.67 5.89
C LEU A 69 3.23 10.25 4.50
N SER A 70 3.83 9.46 3.61
CA SER A 70 4.00 9.81 2.19
C SER A 70 3.39 8.75 1.29
N ASN A 71 2.77 9.19 0.19
CA ASN A 71 2.35 8.31 -0.89
C ASN A 71 3.60 7.75 -1.58
N ALA A 72 3.95 6.50 -1.26
CA ALA A 72 5.17 5.85 -1.75
C ALA A 72 4.98 5.22 -3.12
N PHE A 73 3.76 4.75 -3.41
CA PHE A 73 3.40 4.11 -4.68
C PHE A 73 1.97 4.47 -5.06
N GLU A 74 1.77 4.79 -6.33
CA GLU A 74 0.45 5.10 -6.87
C GLU A 74 0.30 4.52 -8.28
N TRP A 75 -0.89 4.02 -8.57
CA TRP A 75 -1.38 3.74 -9.90
C TRP A 75 -2.67 4.52 -10.14
N CYS A 76 -2.81 5.11 -11.33
CA CYS A 76 -3.99 5.84 -11.75
C CYS A 76 -4.60 5.20 -12.99
N ALA A 77 -5.93 5.18 -13.06
CA ALA A 77 -6.66 4.81 -14.26
C ALA A 77 -6.46 5.85 -15.38
N ASP A 78 -6.73 5.47 -16.63
CA ASP A 78 -6.62 6.37 -17.77
C ASP A 78 -7.47 7.64 -17.57
N GLY A 79 -6.83 8.80 -17.67
CA GLY A 79 -7.48 10.10 -17.52
C GLY A 79 -7.59 10.60 -16.08
N VAL A 80 -7.14 9.85 -15.09
CA VAL A 80 -7.08 10.26 -13.68
C VAL A 80 -5.72 10.91 -13.39
N ALA A 81 -5.74 12.10 -12.79
CA ALA A 81 -4.52 12.79 -12.41
C ALA A 81 -3.84 12.12 -11.21
N PRO A 82 -2.51 11.95 -11.23
CA PRO A 82 -1.78 11.44 -10.07
C PRO A 82 -1.72 12.48 -8.95
N GLU A 83 -1.73 11.98 -7.70
CA GLU A 83 -1.60 12.78 -6.48
C GLU A 83 -0.32 12.48 -5.71
N ILE A 84 0.50 11.55 -6.17
CA ILE A 84 1.70 11.09 -5.48
C ILE A 84 2.63 12.25 -5.07
N ASP A 85 2.86 13.23 -5.95
CA ASP A 85 3.73 14.38 -5.66
C ASP A 85 3.10 15.38 -4.68
N ASN A 86 1.77 15.42 -4.59
CA ASN A 86 1.01 16.30 -3.71
C ASN A 86 0.85 15.72 -2.28
N LEU A 87 1.03 14.41 -2.14
CA LEU A 87 0.77 13.66 -0.92
C LEU A 87 2.08 13.15 -0.28
N GLN A 88 3.05 14.06 -0.11
CA GLN A 88 4.33 13.78 0.53
C GLN A 88 4.39 14.45 1.90
N ALA A 89 4.96 13.76 2.89
CA ALA A 89 5.14 14.22 4.27
C ALA A 89 3.84 14.76 4.90
N ILE A 90 2.72 14.09 4.66
CA ILE A 90 1.41 14.48 5.21
C ILE A 90 1.43 14.29 6.72
N PRO A 91 1.25 15.34 7.54
CA PRO A 91 1.25 15.21 8.97
C PRO A 91 0.11 14.33 9.48
N VAL A 92 0.37 13.53 10.50
CA VAL A 92 -0.65 12.69 11.18
C VAL A 92 -1.84 13.53 11.66
N SER A 93 -1.60 14.80 12.02
CA SER A 93 -2.65 15.75 12.42
C SER A 93 -3.67 16.06 11.32
N SER A 94 -3.36 15.75 10.06
CA SER A 94 -4.30 15.91 8.93
C SER A 94 -5.22 14.70 8.74
N MET A 95 -4.97 13.59 9.45
CA MET A 95 -5.79 12.37 9.41
C MET A 95 -5.87 11.67 10.77
N PRO A 96 -6.25 12.40 11.85
CA PRO A 96 -6.16 11.90 13.23
C PRO A 96 -7.09 10.72 13.49
N ASN A 97 -8.28 10.69 12.86
CA ASN A 97 -9.24 9.60 12.99
C ASN A 97 -8.75 8.33 12.29
N TRP A 98 -8.15 8.49 11.12
CA TRP A 98 -7.64 7.35 10.35
C TRP A 98 -6.49 6.67 11.06
N VAL A 99 -5.49 7.43 11.52
CA VAL A 99 -4.33 6.85 12.23
C VAL A 99 -4.79 6.08 13.46
N LYS A 100 -5.70 6.66 14.28
CA LYS A 100 -6.27 6.00 15.45
C LYS A 100 -7.01 4.70 15.10
N ARG A 101 -7.80 4.70 14.02
CA ARG A 101 -8.52 3.50 13.55
C ARG A 101 -7.55 2.45 13.03
N PHE A 102 -6.55 2.84 12.25
CA PHE A 102 -5.51 1.94 11.77
C PHE A 102 -4.71 1.30 12.93
N GLU A 103 -4.36 2.06 13.96
CA GLU A 103 -3.73 1.51 15.17
C GLU A 103 -4.60 0.43 15.85
N ASN A 104 -5.90 0.56 15.77
CA ASN A 104 -6.88 -0.43 16.25
C ASN A 104 -7.15 -1.57 15.24
N LYS A 105 -6.43 -1.63 14.13
CA LYS A 105 -6.62 -2.61 13.05
C LYS A 105 -7.97 -2.48 12.34
N GLU A 106 -8.57 -1.31 12.39
CA GLU A 106 -9.81 -1.02 11.67
C GLU A 106 -9.51 -0.58 10.24
N VAL A 107 -10.38 -0.95 9.31
CA VAL A 107 -10.37 -0.46 7.93
C VAL A 107 -11.15 0.84 7.81
N ILE A 108 -10.78 1.68 6.86
CA ILE A 108 -11.54 2.86 6.49
C ILE A 108 -12.39 2.53 5.27
N VAL A 109 -13.68 2.77 5.35
CA VAL A 109 -14.59 2.68 4.21
C VAL A 109 -15.45 3.94 4.18
N ILE A 110 -15.28 4.73 3.14
CA ILE A 110 -16.07 5.93 2.87
C ILE A 110 -16.90 5.66 1.64
N HIS A 111 -18.22 5.59 1.82
CA HIS A 111 -19.18 5.39 0.73
C HIS A 111 -19.55 6.70 0.03
N ASP A 112 -19.51 7.79 0.78
CA ASP A 112 -19.83 9.13 0.32
C ASP A 112 -18.97 10.11 1.14
N LEU A 113 -18.00 10.74 0.49
CA LEU A 113 -17.08 11.67 1.15
C LEU A 113 -17.82 12.86 1.76
N GLU A 114 -18.85 13.39 1.11
CA GLU A 114 -19.61 14.52 1.63
C GLU A 114 -20.29 14.21 2.97
N ALA A 115 -20.65 12.97 3.21
CA ALA A 115 -21.25 12.55 4.48
C ALA A 115 -20.25 12.62 5.66
N THR A 116 -18.93 12.60 5.42
CA THR A 116 -17.89 12.62 6.46
C THR A 116 -17.53 14.04 6.93
N LYS A 117 -17.96 15.08 6.22
CA LYS A 117 -17.58 16.48 6.42
C LYS A 117 -17.69 16.97 7.88
N ASN A 118 -18.69 16.52 8.62
CA ASN A 118 -18.92 16.96 9.99
C ASN A 118 -18.34 16.00 11.05
N SER A 119 -18.07 14.75 10.68
CA SER A 119 -17.54 13.72 11.59
C SER A 119 -16.04 13.59 11.52
N GLU A 120 -15.44 13.82 10.37
CA GLU A 120 -14.01 13.70 10.08
C GLU A 120 -13.52 14.91 9.26
N PRO A 121 -13.60 16.14 9.81
CA PRO A 121 -13.38 17.36 9.02
C PRO A 121 -11.95 17.53 8.52
N GLU A 122 -10.93 17.06 9.24
CA GLU A 122 -9.53 17.14 8.84
C GLU A 122 -9.29 16.23 7.62
N GLU A 123 -9.76 15.00 7.67
CA GLU A 123 -9.66 14.04 6.56
C GLU A 123 -10.49 14.49 5.36
N TYR A 124 -11.69 15.04 5.59
CA TYR A 124 -12.52 15.61 4.53
C TYR A 124 -11.80 16.71 3.76
N GLU A 125 -11.16 17.67 4.47
CA GLU A 125 -10.40 18.76 3.85
C GLU A 125 -9.21 18.24 3.01
N LEU A 126 -8.55 17.17 3.47
CA LEU A 126 -7.46 16.53 2.74
C LEU A 126 -7.95 15.84 1.44
N LEU A 127 -9.09 15.16 1.51
CA LEU A 127 -9.59 14.31 0.42
C LEU A 127 -10.39 15.06 -0.64
N LYS A 128 -11.12 16.13 -0.25
CA LYS A 128 -12.07 16.82 -1.15
C LYS A 128 -11.46 17.42 -2.40
N THR A 129 -10.16 17.73 -2.37
CA THR A 129 -9.46 18.35 -3.52
C THR A 129 -8.98 17.33 -4.56
N GLN A 130 -9.13 16.05 -4.27
CA GLN A 130 -8.59 14.94 -5.08
C GLN A 130 -9.64 14.23 -5.94
N GLU A 131 -10.82 14.82 -6.11
CA GLU A 131 -11.96 14.23 -6.86
C GLU A 131 -12.43 12.87 -6.29
N ILE A 132 -12.20 12.63 -4.99
CA ILE A 132 -12.62 11.43 -4.30
C ILE A 132 -14.09 11.54 -3.90
N CYS A 133 -14.90 10.57 -4.30
CA CYS A 133 -16.29 10.43 -3.86
C CYS A 133 -16.44 9.32 -2.82
N SER A 134 -15.66 8.26 -2.96
CA SER A 134 -15.64 7.09 -2.08
C SER A 134 -14.24 6.51 -2.00
N LEU A 135 -13.92 5.76 -0.94
CA LEU A 135 -12.63 5.09 -0.83
C LEU A 135 -12.69 3.89 0.13
N ILE A 136 -11.70 3.02 -0.02
CA ILE A 136 -11.37 1.98 0.95
C ILE A 136 -9.88 2.08 1.25
N ALA A 137 -9.51 2.14 2.54
CA ALA A 137 -8.12 2.11 2.96
C ALA A 137 -7.92 1.08 4.10
N VAL A 138 -6.85 0.31 3.98
CA VAL A 138 -6.55 -0.82 4.86
C VAL A 138 -5.13 -0.67 5.40
N PRO A 139 -4.92 -0.80 6.73
CA PRO A 139 -3.58 -0.66 7.30
C PRO A 139 -2.68 -1.84 6.93
N ILE A 140 -1.41 -1.53 6.70
CA ILE A 140 -0.33 -2.50 6.50
C ILE A 140 0.36 -2.73 7.82
N TYR A 141 0.47 -4.00 8.24
CA TYR A 141 1.14 -4.39 9.48
C TYR A 141 2.34 -5.28 9.21
N ALA A 142 3.41 -5.08 10.00
CA ALA A 142 4.49 -6.03 10.17
C ALA A 142 4.88 -6.06 11.65
N ASN A 143 5.17 -7.26 12.19
CA ASN A 143 5.54 -7.44 13.59
C ASN A 143 4.59 -6.74 14.59
N HIS A 144 3.28 -6.79 14.33
CA HIS A 144 2.22 -6.13 15.11
C HIS A 144 2.27 -4.59 15.13
N GLN A 145 3.11 -3.98 14.31
CA GLN A 145 3.18 -2.51 14.16
C GLN A 145 2.61 -2.10 12.82
N MET A 146 1.91 -0.97 12.81
CA MET A 146 1.46 -0.33 11.57
C MET A 146 2.68 0.23 10.83
N ASN A 147 2.84 -0.16 9.56
CA ASN A 147 3.93 0.29 8.68
C ASN A 147 3.45 1.21 7.55
N GLY A 148 2.18 1.47 7.47
CA GLY A 148 1.55 2.29 6.44
C GLY A 148 0.14 1.81 6.14
N PHE A 149 -0.39 2.14 4.99
CA PHE A 149 -1.69 1.65 4.52
C PHE A 149 -1.74 1.54 2.99
N ILE A 150 -2.63 0.70 2.50
CA ILE A 150 -2.97 0.58 1.07
C ILE A 150 -4.42 1.03 0.89
N GLY A 151 -4.70 1.78 -0.17
CA GLY A 151 -6.04 2.28 -0.43
C GLY A 151 -6.40 2.29 -1.90
N VAL A 152 -7.71 2.43 -2.15
CA VAL A 152 -8.32 2.60 -3.47
C VAL A 152 -9.34 3.72 -3.43
N ASP A 153 -9.30 4.61 -4.41
CA ASP A 153 -10.26 5.70 -4.60
C ASP A 153 -11.31 5.33 -5.63
N ASN A 154 -12.57 5.69 -5.34
CA ASN A 154 -13.72 5.50 -6.21
C ASN A 154 -13.90 4.06 -6.73
N PRO A 155 -13.72 3.01 -5.89
CA PRO A 155 -13.89 1.63 -6.32
C PRO A 155 -15.35 1.30 -6.62
N ASP A 156 -15.60 0.20 -7.31
CA ASP A 156 -16.94 -0.36 -7.46
C ASP A 156 -17.46 -0.87 -6.09
N LEU A 157 -18.21 -0.01 -5.40
CA LEU A 157 -18.71 -0.25 -4.04
C LEU A 157 -19.62 -1.47 -3.90
N ARG A 158 -20.09 -2.06 -5.00
CA ARG A 158 -20.90 -3.30 -4.96
C ARG A 158 -20.08 -4.52 -4.52
N GLN A 159 -18.75 -4.38 -4.45
CA GLN A 159 -17.81 -5.46 -4.09
C GLN A 159 -16.93 -5.10 -2.90
N ASN A 160 -17.39 -4.22 -2.02
CA ASN A 160 -16.60 -3.72 -0.89
C ASN A 160 -15.96 -4.81 -0.03
N GLU A 161 -16.72 -5.84 0.35
CA GLU A 161 -16.20 -6.93 1.19
C GLU A 161 -15.03 -7.67 0.53
N ILE A 162 -15.15 -7.91 -0.79
CA ILE A 162 -14.09 -8.56 -1.56
C ILE A 162 -12.87 -7.63 -1.68
N SER A 163 -13.10 -6.36 -1.96
CA SER A 163 -12.03 -5.35 -2.05
C SER A 163 -11.31 -5.18 -0.71
N ILE A 164 -12.02 -5.12 0.41
CA ILE A 164 -11.42 -5.06 1.75
C ILE A 164 -10.57 -6.30 2.03
N THR A 165 -11.08 -7.49 1.74
CA THR A 165 -10.35 -8.75 1.93
C THR A 165 -9.08 -8.77 1.08
N LEU A 166 -9.19 -8.45 -0.21
CA LEU A 166 -8.07 -8.39 -1.14
C LEU A 166 -6.98 -7.42 -0.67
N LEU A 167 -7.35 -6.18 -0.31
CA LEU A 167 -6.42 -5.17 0.18
C LEU A 167 -5.78 -5.60 1.50
N SER A 168 -6.53 -6.26 2.40
CA SER A 168 -6.01 -6.76 3.67
C SER A 168 -4.98 -7.87 3.46
N ASP A 169 -5.25 -8.80 2.56
CA ASP A 169 -4.33 -9.90 2.24
C ASP A 169 -3.05 -9.36 1.58
N VAL A 170 -3.20 -8.48 0.58
CA VAL A 170 -2.07 -7.83 -0.09
C VAL A 170 -1.25 -6.98 0.88
N GLY A 171 -1.90 -6.15 1.70
CA GLY A 171 -1.23 -5.29 2.67
C GLY A 171 -0.49 -6.10 3.73
N GLY A 172 -1.09 -7.18 4.24
CA GLY A 172 -0.45 -8.09 5.18
C GLY A 172 0.79 -8.76 4.59
N HIS A 173 0.68 -9.23 3.34
CA HIS A 173 1.81 -9.85 2.63
C HIS A 173 2.94 -8.85 2.36
N LEU A 174 2.60 -7.67 1.85
CA LEU A 174 3.56 -6.59 1.61
C LEU A 174 4.32 -6.19 2.88
N GLY A 175 3.61 -6.08 4.01
CA GLY A 175 4.23 -5.81 5.30
C GLY A 175 5.26 -6.87 5.70
N CYS A 176 4.92 -8.16 5.54
CA CYS A 176 5.83 -9.27 5.83
C CYS A 176 7.07 -9.27 4.92
N VAL A 177 6.90 -9.06 3.62
CA VAL A 177 8.01 -9.06 2.66
C VAL A 177 8.97 -7.90 2.92
N ARG A 178 8.47 -6.70 3.17
CA ARG A 178 9.30 -5.53 3.52
C ARG A 178 10.11 -5.75 4.79
N GLU A 179 9.51 -6.33 5.82
CA GLU A 179 10.22 -6.63 7.06
C GLU A 179 11.31 -7.70 6.86
N ASN A 180 11.05 -8.71 6.05
CA ASN A 180 12.02 -9.72 5.69
C ASN A 180 13.21 -9.13 4.92
N LEU A 181 12.98 -8.25 3.95
CA LEU A 181 14.03 -7.54 3.23
C LEU A 181 14.87 -6.69 4.17
N LYS A 182 14.23 -5.88 5.04
CA LYS A 182 14.91 -5.06 6.03
C LYS A 182 15.79 -5.91 6.95
N SER A 183 15.25 -7.00 7.47
CA SER A 183 15.98 -7.93 8.33
C SER A 183 17.18 -8.57 7.62
N THR A 184 17.00 -8.95 6.35
CA THR A 184 18.07 -9.54 5.52
C THR A 184 19.20 -8.54 5.27
N VAL A 185 18.88 -7.28 4.97
CA VAL A 185 19.88 -6.22 4.79
C VAL A 185 20.66 -5.97 6.07
N LEU A 186 19.98 -5.87 7.21
CA LEU A 186 20.62 -5.69 8.52
C LEU A 186 21.55 -6.86 8.87
N LEU A 187 21.11 -8.10 8.60
CA LEU A 187 21.92 -9.30 8.88
C LEU A 187 23.16 -9.35 7.99
N LYS A 188 23.04 -9.06 6.68
CA LYS A 188 24.17 -8.97 5.77
C LYS A 188 25.19 -7.94 6.25
N LYS A 189 24.73 -6.74 6.65
CA LYS A 189 25.59 -5.68 7.17
C LYS A 189 26.32 -6.10 8.44
N ALA A 190 25.64 -6.72 9.39
CA ALA A 190 26.24 -7.22 10.63
C ALA A 190 27.30 -8.31 10.37
N LEU A 191 27.03 -9.22 9.42
CA LEU A 191 27.97 -10.26 9.01
C LEU A 191 29.25 -9.65 8.37
N ASP A 192 29.09 -8.68 7.48
CA ASP A 192 30.22 -7.99 6.85
C ASP A 192 31.10 -7.26 7.88
N GLU A 193 30.46 -6.60 8.85
CA GLU A 193 31.21 -5.95 9.95
C GLU A 193 31.95 -6.96 10.83
N ALA A 194 31.33 -8.09 11.17
CA ALA A 194 31.97 -9.15 11.94
C ALA A 194 33.17 -9.77 11.20
N THR A 195 33.01 -10.01 9.90
CA THR A 195 34.09 -10.54 9.04
C THR A 195 35.28 -9.58 8.94
N LYS A 196 35.00 -8.28 8.76
CA LYS A 196 36.06 -7.24 8.75
C LYS A 196 36.82 -7.21 10.10
N ARG A 197 36.10 -7.26 11.22
CA ARG A 197 36.73 -7.28 12.56
C ARG A 197 37.62 -8.53 12.78
N ALA A 198 37.11 -9.72 12.38
CA ALA A 198 37.88 -10.95 12.45
C ALA A 198 39.16 -10.90 11.61
N GLY A 199 39.10 -10.34 10.39
CA GLY A 199 40.26 -10.14 9.54
C GLY A 199 41.31 -9.20 10.14
N ILE A 200 40.89 -8.10 10.77
CA ILE A 200 41.81 -7.17 11.48
C ILE A 200 42.47 -7.88 12.66
N ILE A 201 41.75 -8.64 13.49
CA ILE A 201 42.32 -9.38 14.63
C ILE A 201 43.32 -10.39 14.14
N ALA A 202 43.05 -11.13 13.08
CA ALA A 202 43.99 -12.11 12.52
C ALA A 202 45.30 -11.43 12.00
N ALA A 203 45.20 -10.24 11.41
CA ALA A 203 46.34 -9.48 10.91
C ALA A 203 47.24 -8.88 12.02
N ILE A 204 46.67 -8.63 13.21
CA ILE A 204 47.44 -8.13 14.38
C ILE A 204 48.14 -9.27 15.12
N ALA A 205 47.62 -10.48 15.01
CA ALA A 205 48.16 -11.66 15.70
C ALA A 205 49.35 -12.36 14.98
N THR A 206 49.71 -11.89 13.79
CA THR A 206 50.87 -12.31 12.97
C THR A 206 52.00 -11.32 13.05
#